data_3b9011c948d4b71839ba98b22e798456
#
_entry.id   3b9011c948d4b71839ba98b22e798456
#
_cell.length_a   1.000
_cell.length_b   1.000
_cell.length_c   1.000
_cell.angle_alpha   90.00
_cell.angle_beta   90.00
_cell.angle_gamma   90.00
#
_symmetry.space_group_name_H-M   'P 1'
#
loop_
_entity.id
_entity.type
_entity.pdbx_description
1 polymer ?
#
loop_
_entity_poly.entity_id
_entity_poly.type
_entity_poly.pdbx_seq_one_letter_code
_entity_poly.pdbx_strand_id
1 'polypeptide(L)'
;MPDQQRRTRRQFTPEFKRDAVELVRTSGRPIAEIARELGIYDSTLGNWVRQDRIDRGEQEGLSSDEQARLRALERENTRLRMERDLLKRTVAFWVKETSTP
;
A
#
# COMPACT_ATOMS: atom_id res chain seq x y z
N MET A 1 20.15 -17.28 -1.66
CA MET A 1 21.12 -16.19 -1.58
C MET A 1 20.58 -15.05 -0.75
N PRO A 2 21.30 -14.64 0.27
CA PRO A 2 20.84 -13.55 1.12
C PRO A 2 20.54 -12.27 0.35
N ASP A 3 21.31 -11.99 -0.69
CA ASP A 3 21.11 -10.76 -1.47
C ASP A 3 19.79 -10.73 -2.20
N GLN A 4 19.35 -11.87 -2.72
CA GLN A 4 18.07 -11.95 -3.40
C GLN A 4 16.92 -11.77 -2.42
N GLN A 5 17.03 -12.37 -1.25
CA GLN A 5 16.02 -12.18 -0.23
C GLN A 5 15.96 -10.73 0.23
N ARG A 6 17.10 -10.09 0.39
CA ARG A 6 17.15 -8.69 0.76
C ARG A 6 16.52 -7.81 -0.30
N ARG A 7 16.74 -8.12 -1.58
CA ARG A 7 16.13 -7.33 -2.67
C ARG A 7 14.63 -7.45 -2.69
N THR A 8 14.07 -8.65 -2.49
CA THR A 8 12.62 -8.84 -2.51
C THR A 8 11.94 -8.27 -1.28
N ARG A 9 12.65 -8.20 -0.15
CA ARG A 9 12.11 -7.67 1.11
C ARG A 9 12.67 -6.32 1.47
N ARG A 10 13.47 -5.77 0.60
CA ARG A 10 14.13 -4.51 0.85
C ARG A 10 13.11 -3.41 1.00
N GLN A 11 13.19 -2.70 2.10
CA GLN A 11 12.37 -1.54 2.33
C GLN A 11 13.22 -0.30 2.17
N PHE A 12 12.61 0.74 1.63
CA PHE A 12 13.29 1.98 1.35
C PHE A 12 12.72 3.08 2.22
N THR A 13 13.58 3.95 2.70
CA THR A 13 13.12 5.10 3.49
C THR A 13 12.35 6.06 2.60
N PRO A 14 11.41 6.84 3.18
CA PRO A 14 10.72 7.87 2.41
C PRO A 14 11.68 8.86 1.77
N GLU A 15 12.78 9.18 2.43
CA GLU A 15 13.79 10.10 1.91
C GLU A 15 14.47 9.53 0.67
N PHE A 16 14.82 8.26 0.69
CA PHE A 16 15.43 7.60 -0.46
C PHE A 16 14.48 7.61 -1.66
N LYS A 17 13.22 7.28 -1.42
CA LYS A 17 12.22 7.28 -2.50
C LYS A 17 12.07 8.66 -3.11
N ARG A 18 11.98 9.68 -2.26
CA ARG A 18 11.84 11.06 -2.71
C ARG A 18 13.03 11.51 -3.54
N ASP A 19 14.23 11.18 -3.06
CA ASP A 19 15.46 11.55 -3.77
C ASP A 19 15.57 10.82 -5.10
N ALA A 20 15.18 9.55 -5.16
CA ALA A 20 15.21 8.79 -6.40
C ALA A 20 14.24 9.37 -7.43
N VAL A 21 13.03 9.71 -7.00
CA VAL A 21 12.03 10.32 -7.88
C VAL A 21 12.52 11.70 -8.38
N GLU A 22 13.09 12.49 -7.49
CA GLU A 22 13.61 13.80 -7.87
C GLU A 22 14.73 13.67 -8.90
N LEU A 23 15.59 12.67 -8.75
CA LEU A 23 16.64 12.42 -9.71
C LEU A 23 16.06 12.10 -11.09
N VAL A 24 14.99 11.30 -11.15
CA VAL A 24 14.32 11.03 -12.42
C VAL A 24 13.73 12.30 -13.01
N ARG A 25 13.10 13.12 -12.20
CA ARG A 25 12.44 14.34 -12.67
C ARG A 25 13.42 15.37 -13.21
N THR A 26 14.58 15.48 -12.60
CA THR A 26 15.54 16.54 -12.92
C THR A 26 16.59 16.14 -13.94
N SER A 27 16.89 14.84 -14.05
CA SER A 27 17.98 14.39 -14.91
C SER A 27 17.59 14.20 -16.37
N GLY A 28 16.32 13.96 -16.64
CA GLY A 28 15.86 13.64 -17.99
C GLY A 28 16.35 12.31 -18.52
N ARG A 29 16.95 11.49 -17.66
CA ARG A 29 17.51 10.18 -18.04
C ARG A 29 16.44 9.11 -17.92
N PRO A 30 16.57 8.01 -18.67
CA PRO A 30 15.62 6.90 -18.57
C PRO A 30 15.57 6.32 -17.16
N ILE A 31 14.37 5.93 -16.74
CA ILE A 31 14.16 5.33 -15.41
C ILE A 31 15.02 4.10 -15.24
N ALA A 32 15.13 3.24 -16.26
CA ALA A 32 15.91 2.01 -16.19
C ALA A 32 17.38 2.28 -15.86
N GLU A 33 17.93 3.33 -16.43
CA GLU A 33 19.33 3.70 -16.19
C GLU A 33 19.54 4.15 -14.74
N ILE A 34 18.66 5.00 -14.25
CA ILE A 34 18.75 5.51 -12.88
C ILE A 34 18.52 4.38 -11.88
N ALA A 35 17.56 3.49 -12.15
CA ALA A 35 17.30 2.35 -11.28
C ALA A 35 18.52 1.45 -11.17
N ARG A 36 19.21 1.23 -12.30
CA ARG A 36 20.42 0.42 -12.28
C ARG A 36 21.50 1.05 -11.42
N GLU A 37 21.69 2.36 -11.53
CA GLU A 37 22.68 3.04 -10.71
C GLU A 37 22.35 3.01 -9.22
N LEU A 38 21.06 3.06 -8.88
CA LEU A 38 20.61 3.02 -7.49
C LEU A 38 20.50 1.60 -6.95
N GLY A 39 20.68 0.58 -7.79
CA GLY A 39 20.59 -0.80 -7.35
C GLY A 39 19.19 -1.26 -7.03
N ILE A 40 18.20 -0.71 -7.70
CA ILE A 40 16.80 -1.08 -7.53
C ILE A 40 16.22 -1.52 -8.87
N TYR A 41 15.06 -2.18 -8.82
CA TYR A 41 14.36 -2.57 -10.04
C TYR A 41 13.77 -1.34 -10.72
N ASP A 42 13.77 -1.35 -12.04
CA ASP A 42 13.15 -0.26 -12.80
C ASP A 42 11.63 -0.21 -12.57
N SER A 43 10.99 -1.36 -12.37
CA SER A 43 9.57 -1.39 -12.03
C SER A 43 9.29 -0.71 -10.69
N THR A 44 10.18 -0.90 -9.72
CA THR A 44 10.06 -0.26 -8.42
C THR A 44 10.16 1.25 -8.56
N LEU A 45 11.19 1.74 -9.23
CA LEU A 45 11.37 3.16 -9.44
C LEU A 45 10.23 3.74 -10.30
N GLY A 46 9.81 3.01 -11.32
CA GLY A 46 8.70 3.41 -12.16
C GLY A 46 7.41 3.62 -11.38
N ASN A 47 7.13 2.73 -10.42
CA ASN A 47 5.96 2.87 -9.57
C ASN A 47 6.04 4.11 -8.68
N TRP A 48 7.22 4.39 -8.14
CA TRP A 48 7.41 5.59 -7.31
C TRP A 48 7.22 6.87 -8.13
N VAL A 49 7.75 6.91 -9.33
CA VAL A 49 7.60 8.07 -10.22
C VAL A 49 6.14 8.26 -10.60
N ARG A 50 5.46 7.17 -10.93
CA ARG A 50 4.03 7.24 -11.27
C ARG A 50 3.22 7.77 -10.11
N GLN A 51 3.48 7.27 -8.90
CA GLN A 51 2.76 7.72 -7.72
C GLN A 51 3.03 9.20 -7.44
N ASP A 52 4.25 9.64 -7.64
CA ASP A 52 4.60 11.06 -7.48
C ASP A 52 3.83 11.93 -8.47
N ARG A 53 3.70 11.48 -9.72
CA ARG A 53 2.91 12.21 -10.71
C ARG A 53 1.46 12.32 -10.31
N ILE A 54 0.89 11.24 -9.78
CA ILE A 54 -0.50 11.24 -9.31
C ILE A 54 -0.64 12.21 -8.15
N ASP A 55 0.27 12.16 -7.19
CA ASP A 55 0.22 13.01 -6.00
C ASP A 55 0.39 14.49 -6.36
N ARG A 56 1.09 14.78 -7.44
CA ARG A 56 1.25 16.16 -7.94
C ARG A 56 0.11 16.61 -8.84
N GLY A 57 -0.84 15.73 -9.12
CA GLY A 57 -1.96 16.05 -10.00
C GLY A 57 -1.62 16.01 -11.48
N GLU A 58 -0.48 15.44 -11.84
CA GLU A 58 -0.02 15.37 -13.25
C GLU A 58 -0.57 14.12 -13.95
N GLN A 59 -1.13 13.19 -13.22
CA GLN A 59 -1.68 11.97 -13.78
C GLN A 59 -2.85 11.52 -12.91
N GLU A 60 -3.88 10.96 -13.55
CA GLU A 60 -5.03 10.44 -12.82
C GLU A 60 -4.68 9.18 -12.05
N GLY A 61 -5.28 9.03 -10.89
CA GLY A 61 -5.11 7.87 -10.02
C GLY A 61 -5.37 8.27 -8.58
N LEU A 62 -5.33 7.28 -7.70
CA LEU A 62 -5.47 7.54 -6.28
C LEU A 62 -4.17 8.09 -5.72
N SER A 63 -4.27 9.23 -5.04
CA SER A 63 -3.11 9.78 -4.34
C SER A 63 -2.70 8.86 -3.19
N SER A 64 -1.50 9.08 -2.66
CA SER A 64 -1.02 8.32 -1.52
C SER A 64 -1.95 8.46 -0.32
N ASP A 65 -2.46 9.66 -0.07
CA ASP A 65 -3.40 9.91 1.01
C ASP A 65 -4.71 9.18 0.79
N GLU A 66 -5.23 9.20 -0.43
CA GLU A 66 -6.45 8.48 -0.75
C GLU A 66 -6.28 6.98 -0.60
N GLN A 67 -5.14 6.44 -1.00
CA GLN A 67 -4.84 5.02 -0.83
C GLN A 67 -4.77 4.65 0.65
N ALA A 68 -4.13 5.48 1.47
CA ALA A 68 -4.06 5.25 2.89
C ALA A 68 -5.46 5.26 3.53
N ARG A 69 -6.28 6.21 3.12
CA ARG A 69 -7.66 6.31 3.60
C ARG A 69 -8.47 5.08 3.20
N LEU A 70 -8.32 4.62 1.96
CA LEU A 70 -9.02 3.43 1.49
C LEU A 70 -8.62 2.21 2.32
N ARG A 71 -7.33 2.02 2.56
CA ARG A 71 -6.86 0.90 3.38
C ARG A 71 -7.41 0.98 4.80
N ALA A 72 -7.47 2.17 5.36
CA ALA A 72 -8.03 2.36 6.71
C ALA A 72 -9.51 2.01 6.74
N LEU A 73 -10.26 2.43 5.74
CA LEU A 73 -11.69 2.11 5.64
C LEU A 73 -11.92 0.62 5.42
N GLU A 74 -11.07 -0.04 4.64
CA GLU A 74 -11.16 -1.48 4.43
C GLU A 74 -10.93 -2.24 5.74
N ARG A 75 -9.93 -1.83 6.52
CA ARG A 75 -9.67 -2.45 7.83
C ARG A 75 -10.85 -2.24 8.78
N GLU A 76 -11.39 -1.04 8.80
CA GLU A 76 -12.54 -0.73 9.64
C GLU A 76 -13.76 -1.55 9.22
N ASN A 77 -13.97 -1.67 7.90
CA ASN A 77 -15.08 -2.46 7.38
C ASN A 77 -14.95 -3.92 7.79
N THR A 78 -13.73 -4.49 7.70
CA THR A 78 -13.47 -5.86 8.12
C THR A 78 -13.76 -6.03 9.61
N ARG A 79 -13.30 -5.10 10.42
CA ARG A 79 -13.52 -5.14 11.87
C ARG A 79 -15.01 -5.11 12.20
N LEU A 80 -15.74 -4.21 11.56
CA LEU A 80 -17.17 -4.07 11.80
C LEU A 80 -17.95 -5.31 11.36
N ARG A 81 -17.55 -5.93 10.25
CA ARG A 81 -18.17 -7.17 9.80
C ARG A 81 -17.95 -8.31 10.80
N MET A 82 -16.74 -8.39 11.34
CA MET A 82 -16.44 -9.40 12.35
C MET A 82 -17.25 -9.18 13.62
N GLU A 83 -17.37 -7.93 14.06
CA GLU A 83 -18.19 -7.60 15.23
C GLU A 83 -19.65 -7.94 14.98
N ARG A 84 -20.16 -7.60 13.79
CA ARG A 84 -21.54 -7.93 13.41
C ARG A 84 -21.77 -9.44 13.46
N ASP A 85 -20.86 -10.22 12.90
CA ASP A 85 -21.01 -11.66 12.86
C ASP A 85 -20.95 -12.28 14.25
N LEU A 86 -20.09 -11.72 15.11
CA LEU A 86 -20.04 -12.16 16.51
C LEU A 86 -21.34 -11.86 17.22
N LEU A 87 -21.88 -10.67 17.03
CA LEU A 87 -23.16 -10.29 17.64
C LEU A 87 -24.30 -11.17 17.14
N LYS A 88 -24.33 -11.51 15.87
CA LYS A 88 -25.33 -12.40 15.31
C LYS A 88 -25.27 -13.78 15.97
N ARG A 89 -24.08 -14.31 16.17
CA ARG A 89 -23.93 -15.60 16.85
C ARG A 89 -24.37 -15.54 18.29
N THR A 90 -24.04 -14.45 18.96
CA THR A 90 -24.44 -14.24 20.36
C THR A 90 -25.95 -14.17 20.48
N VAL A 91 -26.60 -13.41 19.60
CA VAL A 91 -28.06 -13.31 19.61
C VAL A 91 -28.69 -14.66 19.33
N ALA A 92 -28.19 -15.37 18.32
CA ALA A 92 -28.70 -16.68 17.98
C ALA A 92 -28.57 -17.67 19.14
N PHE A 93 -27.43 -17.61 19.85
CA PHE A 93 -27.24 -18.45 21.04
C PHE A 93 -28.26 -18.11 22.12
N TRP A 94 -28.46 -16.84 22.42
CA TRP A 94 -29.41 -16.42 23.43
C TRP A 94 -30.84 -16.80 23.08
N VAL A 95 -31.26 -16.66 21.83
CA VAL A 95 -32.56 -17.04 21.37
C VAL A 95 -32.77 -18.54 21.57
N LYS A 96 -31.77 -19.36 21.22
CA LYS A 96 -31.83 -20.78 21.39
C LYS A 96 -31.98 -21.18 22.88
N GLU A 97 -31.18 -20.52 23.74
CA GLU A 97 -31.22 -20.82 25.18
C GLU A 97 -32.56 -20.44 25.80
N THR A 98 -33.13 -19.30 25.40
CA THR A 98 -34.38 -18.82 25.98
C THR A 98 -35.59 -19.54 25.41
N SER A 99 -35.49 -20.15 24.25
CA SER A 99 -36.61 -20.87 23.64
C SER A 99 -36.66 -22.36 24.03
N THR A 100 -35.67 -22.86 24.76
CA THR A 100 -35.67 -24.23 25.25
C THR A 100 -36.53 -24.35 26.50
N PRO A 101 -37.49 -25.31 26.52
CA PRO A 101 -38.36 -25.48 27.68
C PRO A 101 -37.59 -25.91 28.91
#